data_d43e2ef3f14b7dbcf34f52422b9d2c18
#
_entry.id   d43e2ef3f14b7dbcf34f52422b9d2c18
#
_cell.length_a   1.000
_cell.length_b   1.000
_cell.length_c   1.000
_cell.angle_alpha   90.00
_cell.angle_beta   90.00
_cell.angle_gamma   90.00
#
_symmetry.space_group_name_H-M   'P 1'
#
loop_
_entity.id
_entity.type
_entity.pdbx_description
1 polymer ?
#
loop_
_entity_poly.entity_id
_entity_poly.type
_entity_poly.pdbx_seq_one_letter_code
_entity_poly.pdbx_strand_id
1 'polypeptide(L)'
;MGGHLDGFPSYTREGQWHRLEDVVQGAVELFPRIGGLKILRQWAGTNDMTMDGSPIMDRLRYDNVFVNAGWCYGGFKAIPASGAAFARLVATGTAPDLIRAYRLSRFATGHMLDEPGQGPFPVRL
;
A
#
# COMPACT_ATOMS: atom_id res chain seq x y z
N MET A 1 -6.06 3.42 -16.17
CA MET A 1 -5.50 4.50 -15.35
C MET A 1 -6.00 4.35 -13.94
N GLY A 2 -5.24 4.74 -12.96
CA GLY A 2 -5.63 4.75 -11.56
C GLY A 2 -4.76 5.71 -10.77
N GLY A 3 -5.28 6.12 -9.66
CA GLY A 3 -4.62 7.02 -8.72
C GLY A 3 -5.62 7.53 -7.70
N HIS A 4 -5.14 8.35 -6.82
CA HIS A 4 -5.89 8.94 -5.75
C HIS A 4 -6.41 7.99 -4.67
N LEU A 5 -6.56 8.56 -3.49
CA LEU A 5 -7.10 7.92 -2.31
C LEU A 5 -8.14 8.84 -1.68
N ASP A 6 -9.09 8.25 -1.01
CA ASP A 6 -10.02 9.02 -0.19
C ASP A 6 -9.27 9.60 1.02
N GLY A 7 -9.57 10.83 1.39
CA GLY A 7 -9.00 11.49 2.57
C GLY A 7 -9.60 10.98 3.90
N PHE A 8 -10.44 9.97 3.86
CA PHE A 8 -11.12 9.40 5.03
C PHE A 8 -11.22 7.88 4.92
N PRO A 9 -11.27 7.13 6.02
CA PRO A 9 -11.46 5.69 6.01
C PRO A 9 -12.80 5.31 5.39
N SER A 10 -12.78 4.41 4.41
CA SER A 10 -13.97 3.92 3.73
C SER A 10 -13.78 2.49 3.26
N TYR A 11 -14.85 1.71 3.28
CA TYR A 11 -14.92 0.37 2.67
C TYR A 11 -15.66 0.38 1.33
N THR A 12 -16.09 1.56 0.84
CA THR A 12 -16.72 1.64 -0.46
C THR A 12 -15.75 1.24 -1.57
N ARG A 13 -16.28 0.54 -2.57
CA ARG A 13 -15.56 0.22 -3.82
C ARG A 13 -16.13 0.98 -5.01
N GLU A 14 -16.96 1.95 -4.74
CA GLU A 14 -17.48 2.87 -5.74
C GLU A 14 -16.47 3.98 -5.98
N GLY A 15 -16.18 4.28 -7.23
CA GLY A 15 -15.34 5.40 -7.58
C GLY A 15 -16.06 6.72 -7.37
N GLN A 16 -15.36 7.73 -6.91
CA GLN A 16 -15.89 9.07 -6.70
C GLN A 16 -15.62 9.97 -7.91
N TRP A 17 -16.61 10.78 -8.31
CA TRP A 17 -16.53 11.61 -9.51
C TRP A 17 -15.37 12.61 -9.46
N HIS A 18 -15.17 13.30 -8.35
CA HIS A 18 -14.07 14.26 -8.21
C HIS A 18 -12.69 13.60 -8.33
N ARG A 19 -12.53 12.36 -7.85
CA ARG A 19 -11.27 11.60 -8.01
C ARG A 19 -11.07 11.14 -9.44
N LEU A 20 -12.14 10.82 -10.12
CA LEU A 20 -12.09 10.50 -11.55
C LEU A 20 -11.62 11.69 -12.36
N GLU A 21 -12.14 12.88 -12.07
CA GLU A 21 -11.76 14.12 -12.74
C GLU A 21 -10.26 14.40 -12.60
N ASP A 22 -9.71 14.35 -11.37
CA ASP A 22 -8.29 14.52 -11.11
C ASP A 22 -7.41 13.51 -11.88
N VAL A 23 -7.81 12.23 -11.87
CA VAL A 23 -7.08 11.16 -12.59
C VAL A 23 -7.12 11.35 -14.10
N VAL A 24 -8.26 11.74 -14.63
CA VAL A 24 -8.42 11.97 -16.07
C VAL A 24 -7.66 13.21 -16.51
N GLN A 25 -7.68 14.28 -15.73
CA GLN A 25 -6.92 15.49 -16.02
C GLN A 25 -5.42 15.19 -16.10
N GLY A 26 -4.84 14.54 -15.09
CA GLY A 26 -3.43 14.16 -15.12
C GLY A 26 -3.08 13.22 -16.27
N ALA A 27 -3.99 12.32 -16.63
CA ALA A 27 -3.77 11.42 -17.75
C ALA A 27 -3.79 12.16 -19.11
N VAL A 28 -4.65 13.15 -19.29
CA VAL A 28 -4.71 13.97 -20.51
C VAL A 28 -3.49 14.89 -20.63
N GLU A 29 -2.99 15.40 -19.51
CA GLU A 29 -1.73 16.18 -19.51
C GLU A 29 -0.55 15.35 -20.01
N LEU A 30 -0.46 14.09 -19.60
CA LEU A 30 0.60 13.18 -20.04
C LEU A 30 0.38 12.64 -21.46
N PHE A 31 -0.85 12.33 -21.80
CA PHE A 31 -1.24 11.72 -23.07
C PHE A 31 -2.49 12.40 -23.65
N PRO A 32 -2.36 13.52 -24.37
CA PRO A 32 -3.50 14.31 -24.86
C PRO A 32 -4.54 13.53 -25.67
N ARG A 33 -4.14 12.46 -26.35
CA ARG A 33 -5.06 11.58 -27.10
C ARG A 33 -6.12 10.91 -26.23
N ILE A 34 -5.87 10.77 -24.93
CA ILE A 34 -6.81 10.18 -23.99
C ILE A 34 -8.06 11.05 -23.84
N GLY A 35 -7.98 12.36 -24.01
CA GLY A 35 -9.10 13.27 -23.94
C GLY A 35 -10.24 13.00 -24.93
N GLY A 36 -9.96 12.29 -26.02
CA GLY A 36 -10.99 11.86 -26.97
C GLY A 36 -11.64 10.52 -26.66
N LEU A 37 -11.24 9.81 -25.60
CA LEU A 37 -11.74 8.49 -25.26
C LEU A 37 -12.96 8.60 -24.32
N LYS A 38 -13.79 7.55 -24.38
CA LYS A 38 -14.94 7.41 -23.46
C LYS A 38 -14.53 6.61 -22.24
N ILE A 39 -15.02 7.03 -21.07
CA ILE A 39 -14.88 6.26 -19.83
C ILE A 39 -15.86 5.09 -19.89
N LEU A 40 -15.34 3.89 -19.83
CA LEU A 40 -16.15 2.66 -19.89
C LEU A 40 -16.55 2.16 -18.51
N ARG A 41 -15.68 2.34 -17.52
CA ARG A 41 -15.86 1.84 -16.15
C ARG A 41 -14.99 2.62 -15.16
N GLN A 42 -15.51 2.77 -13.96
CA GLN A 42 -14.81 3.24 -12.79
C GLN A 42 -15.03 2.25 -11.64
N TRP A 43 -14.03 2.02 -10.83
CA TRP A 43 -14.13 1.27 -9.58
C TRP A 43 -13.04 1.74 -8.61
N ALA A 44 -13.19 1.41 -7.35
CA ALA A 44 -12.19 1.59 -6.32
C ALA A 44 -11.83 0.28 -5.65
N GLY A 45 -10.73 0.26 -4.92
CA GLY A 45 -10.28 -0.85 -4.08
C GLY A 45 -9.99 -0.34 -2.68
N THR A 46 -9.93 -1.25 -1.72
CA THR A 46 -9.57 -0.93 -0.35
C THR A 46 -8.06 -1.11 -0.18
N ASN A 47 -7.40 -0.10 0.38
CA ASN A 47 -6.01 -0.21 0.80
C ASN A 47 -5.93 -0.55 2.28
N ASP A 48 -5.08 -1.50 2.63
CA ASP A 48 -4.74 -1.85 4.00
C ASP A 48 -3.64 -0.91 4.52
N MET A 49 -4.03 0.02 5.37
CA MET A 49 -3.14 1.04 5.90
C MET A 49 -2.62 0.65 7.28
N THR A 50 -1.30 0.69 7.45
CA THR A 50 -0.65 0.62 8.76
C THR A 50 -0.49 2.00 9.36
N MET A 51 -0.28 2.08 10.68
CA MET A 51 -0.15 3.37 11.37
C MET A 51 1.10 4.16 10.95
N ASP A 52 2.14 3.48 10.50
CA ASP A 52 3.41 4.08 10.08
C ASP A 52 3.60 4.09 8.55
N GLY A 53 2.60 3.66 7.79
CA GLY A 53 2.69 3.62 6.33
C GLY A 53 3.56 2.50 5.76
N SER A 54 4.20 1.69 6.60
CA SER A 54 5.10 0.62 6.20
C SER A 54 4.47 -0.76 6.36
N PRO A 55 4.79 -1.74 5.49
CA PRO A 55 4.17 -3.06 5.53
C PRO A 55 4.52 -3.86 6.79
N ILE A 56 3.80 -4.92 7.02
CA ILE A 56 4.09 -5.93 8.04
C ILE A 56 4.52 -7.19 7.33
N MET A 57 5.75 -7.64 7.61
CA MET A 57 6.30 -8.90 7.10
C MET A 57 6.97 -9.64 8.25
N ASP A 58 6.23 -10.57 8.86
CA ASP A 58 6.69 -11.20 10.10
C ASP A 58 6.19 -12.63 10.24
N ARG A 59 6.85 -13.39 11.12
CA ARG A 59 6.34 -14.63 11.69
C ARG A 59 5.62 -14.28 12.99
N LEU A 60 4.40 -14.74 13.13
CA LEU A 60 3.63 -14.53 14.35
C LEU A 60 4.08 -15.49 15.47
N ARG A 61 3.47 -15.35 16.63
CA ARG A 61 3.76 -16.22 17.80
C ARG A 61 3.52 -17.72 17.57
N TYR A 62 2.76 -18.06 16.56
CA TYR A 62 2.50 -19.43 16.17
C TYR A 62 3.51 -19.89 15.12
N ASP A 63 4.02 -21.11 15.25
CA ASP A 63 5.15 -21.60 14.46
C ASP A 63 4.97 -21.60 12.96
N ASN A 64 3.76 -21.73 12.48
CA ASN A 64 3.44 -21.84 11.06
C ASN A 64 2.54 -20.69 10.55
N VAL A 65 2.46 -19.58 11.28
CA VAL A 65 1.66 -18.42 10.87
C VAL A 65 2.57 -17.25 10.56
N PHE A 66 2.48 -16.81 9.32
CA PHE A 66 3.22 -15.67 8.81
C PHE A 66 2.26 -14.60 8.31
N VAL A 67 2.66 -13.34 8.38
CA VAL A 67 1.89 -12.20 7.89
C VAL A 67 2.69 -11.42 6.86
N ASN A 68 2.03 -11.05 5.77
CA ASN A 68 2.53 -10.13 4.76
C ASN A 68 1.35 -9.24 4.35
N ALA A 69 1.25 -8.06 4.94
CA ALA A 69 0.09 -7.18 4.84
C ALA A 69 0.47 -5.71 5.08
N GLY A 70 -0.52 -4.81 4.99
CA GLY A 70 -0.33 -3.40 5.31
C GLY A 70 0.54 -2.65 4.31
N TRP A 71 0.44 -2.99 3.04
CA TRP A 71 1.29 -2.43 1.98
C TRP A 71 0.95 -1.00 1.58
N CYS A 72 -0.11 -0.45 2.09
CA CYS A 72 -0.51 0.93 1.81
C CYS A 72 -0.52 1.21 0.30
N TYR A 73 0.35 2.09 -0.18
CA TYR A 73 0.45 2.43 -1.61
C TYR A 73 1.52 1.65 -2.36
N GLY A 74 2.41 0.98 -1.64
CA GLY A 74 3.64 0.40 -2.16
C GLY A 74 3.51 -1.01 -2.72
N GLY A 75 2.39 -1.67 -2.50
CA GLY A 75 2.24 -3.12 -2.69
C GLY A 75 2.64 -3.60 -4.08
N PHE A 76 2.05 -3.06 -5.12
CA PHE A 76 2.26 -3.56 -6.47
C PHE A 76 3.74 -3.49 -6.92
N LYS A 77 4.37 -2.35 -6.74
CA LYS A 77 5.78 -2.16 -7.15
C LYS A 77 6.77 -2.98 -6.33
N ALA A 78 6.43 -3.32 -5.09
CA ALA A 78 7.30 -4.08 -4.19
C ALA A 78 7.18 -5.61 -4.37
N ILE A 79 6.21 -6.13 -5.11
CA ILE A 79 5.91 -7.57 -5.23
C ILE A 79 7.15 -8.44 -5.47
N PRO A 80 8.06 -8.16 -6.42
CA PRO A 80 9.17 -9.05 -6.69
C PRO A 80 10.14 -9.18 -5.49
N ALA A 81 10.55 -8.05 -4.93
CA ALA A 81 11.52 -8.02 -3.83
C ALA A 81 10.91 -8.54 -2.52
N SER A 82 9.68 -8.09 -2.21
CA SER A 82 8.98 -8.53 -1.01
C SER A 82 8.63 -10.01 -1.06
N GLY A 83 8.17 -10.49 -2.20
CA GLY A 83 7.86 -11.92 -2.39
C GLY A 83 9.09 -12.80 -2.17
N ALA A 84 10.23 -12.45 -2.75
CA ALA A 84 11.48 -13.20 -2.54
C ALA A 84 11.95 -13.17 -1.07
N ALA A 85 11.89 -12.00 -0.42
CA ALA A 85 12.28 -11.87 0.98
C ALA A 85 11.32 -12.63 1.92
N PHE A 86 10.02 -12.55 1.67
CA PHE A 86 9.02 -13.26 2.45
C PHE A 86 9.10 -14.78 2.27
N ALA A 87 9.37 -15.26 1.06
CA ALA A 87 9.61 -16.67 0.80
C ALA A 87 10.81 -17.21 1.61
N ARG A 88 11.89 -16.43 1.73
CA ARG A 88 13.02 -16.80 2.60
C ARG A 88 12.64 -16.84 4.07
N LEU A 89 11.85 -15.85 4.55
CA LEU A 89 11.35 -15.88 5.92
C LEU A 89 10.53 -17.14 6.19
N VAL A 90 9.62 -17.50 5.29
CA VAL A 90 8.80 -18.72 5.43
C VAL A 90 9.65 -19.99 5.42
N ALA A 91 10.63 -20.07 4.51
CA ALA A 91 11.46 -21.26 4.34
C ALA A 91 12.46 -21.47 5.49
N THR A 92 12.99 -20.40 6.07
CA THR A 92 14.09 -20.46 7.05
C THR A 92 13.68 -20.06 8.47
N GLY A 93 12.51 -19.46 8.65
CA GLY A 93 12.08 -18.86 9.91
C GLY A 93 12.84 -17.60 10.30
N THR A 94 13.76 -17.12 9.45
CA THR A 94 14.62 -15.97 9.74
C THR A 94 14.38 -14.85 8.75
N ALA A 95 14.07 -13.65 9.25
CA ALA A 95 13.84 -12.48 8.41
C ALA A 95 15.14 -11.99 7.77
N PRO A 96 15.22 -11.91 6.43
CA PRO A 96 16.31 -11.24 5.74
C PRO A 96 16.43 -9.77 6.16
N ASP A 97 17.63 -9.18 6.00
CA ASP A 97 17.88 -7.78 6.36
C ASP A 97 16.88 -6.81 5.72
N LEU A 98 16.53 -7.05 4.47
CA LEU A 98 15.58 -6.25 3.70
C LEU A 98 14.22 -6.07 4.39
N ILE A 99 13.76 -7.05 5.14
CA ILE A 99 12.44 -7.03 5.78
C ILE A 99 12.51 -7.05 7.31
N ARG A 100 13.70 -7.03 7.89
CA ARG A 100 13.90 -7.16 9.34
C ARG A 100 13.19 -6.07 10.14
N ALA A 101 13.08 -4.87 9.59
CA ALA A 101 12.41 -3.74 10.23
C ALA A 101 10.87 -3.87 10.24
N TYR A 102 10.29 -4.63 9.32
CA TYR A 102 8.84 -4.70 9.10
C TYR A 102 8.11 -5.66 10.06
N ARG A 103 8.65 -5.84 11.27
CA ARG A 103 8.06 -6.70 12.31
C ARG A 103 6.78 -6.12 12.88
N LEU A 104 5.82 -6.99 13.18
CA LEU A 104 4.56 -6.61 13.84
C LEU A 104 4.81 -6.01 15.24
N SER A 105 5.84 -6.51 15.95
CA SER A 105 6.19 -6.06 17.29
C SER A 105 6.56 -4.58 17.39
N ARG A 106 6.91 -3.91 16.27
CA ARG A 106 7.21 -2.47 16.26
C ARG A 106 6.04 -1.61 16.77
N PHE A 107 4.80 -2.04 16.52
CA PHE A 107 3.63 -1.33 17.02
C PHE A 107 3.47 -1.46 18.54
N ALA A 108 3.80 -2.61 19.09
CA ALA A 108 3.75 -2.82 20.54
C ALA A 108 4.87 -2.08 21.30
N THR A 109 6.01 -1.89 20.65
CA THR A 109 7.17 -1.20 21.26
C THR A 109 7.21 0.29 20.96
N GLY A 110 6.33 0.79 20.09
CA GLY A 110 6.31 2.19 19.67
C GLY A 110 7.45 2.58 18.71
N HIS A 111 8.24 1.62 18.20
CA HIS A 111 9.30 1.86 17.23
C HIS A 111 8.76 1.87 15.81
N MET A 112 7.95 2.87 15.50
CA MET A 112 7.40 3.07 14.16
C MET A 112 8.51 3.33 13.15
N LEU A 113 8.30 2.89 11.92
CA LEU A 113 9.20 3.19 10.82
C LEU A 113 8.87 4.58 10.28
N ASP A 114 9.91 5.40 10.13
CA ASP A 114 9.79 6.72 9.52
C ASP A 114 10.43 6.66 8.14
N GLU A 115 9.66 6.23 7.16
CA GLU A 115 10.09 6.21 5.78
C GLU A 115 9.84 7.59 5.15
N PRO A 116 10.88 8.27 4.63
CA PRO A 116 10.71 9.56 3.99
C PRO A 116 9.68 9.51 2.87
N GLY A 117 8.64 10.34 2.98
CA GLY A 117 7.56 10.42 2.00
C GLY A 117 6.47 9.35 2.13
N GLN A 118 6.57 8.45 3.10
CA GLN A 118 5.59 7.39 3.39
C GLN A 118 5.01 7.52 4.80
N GLY A 119 5.33 8.58 5.52
CA GLY A 119 4.93 8.78 6.91
C GLY A 119 3.47 8.48 7.19
N PRO A 120 3.11 8.31 8.48
CA PRO A 120 1.73 8.05 8.86
C PRO A 120 0.88 9.12 8.21
N PHE A 121 -0.23 8.72 7.63
CA PHE A 121 -1.15 9.65 7.01
C PHE A 121 -1.49 10.76 8.00
N PRO A 122 -0.90 11.93 7.93
CA PRO A 122 -1.59 13.08 8.40
C PRO A 122 -2.58 13.35 7.29
N VAL A 123 -3.83 12.99 7.51
CA VAL A 123 -4.89 13.75 6.88
C VAL A 123 -4.56 15.20 7.24
N ARG A 124 -3.87 15.89 6.36
CA ARG A 124 -3.83 17.35 6.42
C ARG A 124 -5.24 17.77 6.05
N LEU A 125 -6.03 17.97 7.10
CA LEU A 125 -7.31 18.67 7.01
C LEU A 125 -7.05 20.09 6.48
#